data_c1d79aae25b65ac4a1953b0760cb09ed
#
_entry.id   c1d79aae25b65ac4a1953b0760cb09ed
#
_cell.length_a   1.000
_cell.length_b   1.000
_cell.length_c   1.000
_cell.angle_alpha   90.00
_cell.angle_beta   90.00
_cell.angle_gamma   90.00
#
_symmetry.space_group_name_H-M   'P 1'
#
loop_
_entity.id
_entity.type
_entity.pdbx_description
1 polymer ?
#
loop_
_entity_poly.entity_id
_entity_poly.type
_entity_poly.pdbx_seq_one_letter_code
_entity_poly.pdbx_strand_id
1 'polypeptide(L)'
;MRLTRAGLEDLLASLAELLERYGVALDLAAGEEPALVESPSRSLSFELRGFLPDAHQPPRSVLELREVWQPSEAGDLERRDYAYELLDHERRYRRAFHLHDRDWFVDRFDVVVHEHCEQPIGRAPCDHVAGHPVRDGYRAVEMLMAIWVDPVVPDCAPLPCLEEHGAASLLGNR
;
A
#
# COMPACT_ATOMS: atom_id res chain seq x y z
N MET A 1 -3.43 12.71 -7.36
CA MET A 1 -4.75 12.17 -7.76
C MET A 1 -5.81 13.00 -7.08
N ARG A 2 -6.87 13.39 -7.78
CA ARG A 2 -8.00 14.18 -7.24
C ARG A 2 -9.30 13.48 -7.58
N LEU A 3 -10.22 13.44 -6.62
CA LEU A 3 -11.54 12.82 -6.77
C LEU A 3 -12.60 13.66 -6.05
N THR A 4 -13.85 13.51 -6.47
CA THR A 4 -15.01 13.91 -5.66
C THR A 4 -15.23 12.88 -4.55
N ARG A 5 -16.07 13.19 -3.57
CA ARG A 5 -16.47 12.21 -2.54
C ARG A 5 -17.11 10.96 -3.17
N ALA A 6 -18.04 11.14 -4.09
CA ALA A 6 -18.66 10.02 -4.80
C ALA A 6 -17.61 9.18 -5.56
N GLY A 7 -16.66 9.83 -6.24
CA GLY A 7 -15.57 9.11 -6.92
C GLY A 7 -14.64 8.35 -5.96
N LEU A 8 -14.50 8.81 -4.71
CA LEU A 8 -13.75 8.08 -3.69
C LEU A 8 -14.54 6.89 -3.14
N GLU A 9 -15.86 7.03 -2.99
CA GLU A 9 -16.76 5.93 -2.63
C GLU A 9 -16.76 4.84 -3.72
N ASP A 10 -16.82 5.22 -4.99
CA ASP A 10 -16.72 4.31 -6.13
C ASP A 10 -15.34 3.59 -6.17
N LEU A 11 -14.26 4.31 -5.89
CA LEU A 11 -12.93 3.72 -5.78
C LEU A 11 -12.87 2.65 -4.68
N LEU A 12 -13.38 2.98 -3.49
CA LEU A 12 -13.40 2.06 -2.35
C LEU A 12 -14.20 0.79 -2.68
N ALA A 13 -15.41 0.94 -3.22
CA ALA A 13 -16.23 -0.19 -3.64
C ALA A 13 -15.52 -1.08 -4.67
N SER A 14 -14.92 -0.46 -5.67
CA SER A 14 -14.20 -1.17 -6.73
C SER A 14 -12.95 -1.89 -6.23
N LEU A 15 -12.24 -1.34 -5.25
CA LEU A 15 -11.11 -2.02 -4.61
C LEU A 15 -11.57 -3.22 -3.78
N ALA A 16 -12.67 -3.09 -3.05
CA ALA A 16 -13.27 -4.20 -2.32
C ALA A 16 -13.66 -5.35 -3.26
N GLU A 17 -14.36 -5.05 -4.37
CA GLU A 17 -14.70 -6.04 -5.39
C GLU A 17 -13.46 -6.70 -6.02
N LEU A 18 -12.38 -5.93 -6.22
CA LEU A 18 -11.13 -6.47 -6.72
C LEU A 18 -10.52 -7.48 -5.76
N LEU A 19 -10.48 -7.16 -4.47
CA LEU A 19 -9.99 -8.05 -3.42
C LEU A 19 -10.81 -9.35 -3.36
N GLU A 20 -12.13 -9.25 -3.40
CA GLU A 20 -13.02 -10.42 -3.43
C GLU A 20 -12.77 -11.31 -4.66
N ARG A 21 -12.53 -10.72 -5.84
CA ARG A 21 -12.18 -11.49 -7.06
C ARG A 21 -10.87 -12.27 -6.92
N TYR A 22 -9.94 -11.79 -6.12
CA TYR A 22 -8.73 -12.53 -5.75
C TYR A 22 -8.95 -13.54 -4.62
N GLY A 23 -10.18 -13.66 -4.11
CA GLY A 23 -10.51 -14.55 -3.01
C GLY A 23 -10.07 -14.04 -1.64
N VAL A 24 -9.75 -12.76 -1.53
CA VAL A 24 -9.41 -12.12 -0.25
C VAL A 24 -10.70 -11.98 0.56
N ALA A 25 -10.72 -12.53 1.76
CA ALA A 25 -11.82 -12.38 2.70
C ALA A 25 -11.65 -11.07 3.47
N LEU A 26 -12.49 -10.08 3.21
CA LEU A 26 -12.44 -8.79 3.91
C LEU A 26 -12.68 -8.98 5.42
N ASP A 27 -11.89 -8.29 6.23
CA ASP A 27 -11.98 -8.28 7.69
C ASP A 27 -13.05 -7.27 8.13
N LEU A 28 -14.30 -7.60 7.86
CA LEU A 28 -15.47 -6.78 8.18
C LEU A 28 -16.41 -7.57 9.09
N ALA A 29 -17.10 -6.89 9.99
CA ALA A 29 -18.16 -7.53 10.75
C ALA A 29 -19.30 -7.98 9.82
N ALA A 30 -20.04 -9.01 10.24
CA ALA A 30 -21.11 -9.57 9.42
C ALA A 30 -22.17 -8.51 9.06
N GLY A 31 -22.31 -8.24 7.77
CA GLY A 31 -23.25 -7.25 7.24
C GLY A 31 -22.71 -5.82 7.19
N GLU A 32 -21.44 -5.62 7.53
CA GLU A 32 -20.77 -4.34 7.29
C GLU A 32 -20.22 -4.27 5.86
N GLU A 33 -20.23 -3.06 5.33
CA GLU A 33 -19.60 -2.73 4.04
C GLU A 33 -18.41 -1.80 4.28
N PRO A 34 -17.41 -1.81 3.38
CA PRO A 34 -16.32 -0.85 3.43
C PRO A 34 -16.85 0.58 3.40
N ALA A 35 -16.36 1.43 4.30
CA ALA A 35 -16.87 2.78 4.46
C ALA A 35 -15.75 3.82 4.59
N LEU A 36 -16.04 5.04 4.15
CA LEU A 36 -15.18 6.19 4.39
C LEU A 36 -15.36 6.67 5.83
N VAL A 37 -14.24 6.96 6.48
CA VAL A 37 -14.19 7.58 7.79
C VAL A 37 -13.85 9.06 7.63
N GLU A 38 -14.70 9.94 8.15
CA GLU A 38 -14.47 11.38 8.11
C GLU A 38 -13.89 11.86 9.44
N SER A 39 -12.77 12.58 9.38
CA SER A 39 -12.12 13.19 10.53
C SER A 39 -12.74 14.56 10.87
N PRO A 40 -12.50 15.13 12.07
CA PRO A 40 -12.91 16.49 12.40
C PRO A 40 -12.33 17.57 11.47
N SER A 41 -11.20 17.31 10.84
CA SER A 41 -10.58 18.18 9.83
C SER A 41 -11.17 18.02 8.43
N ARG A 42 -12.25 17.25 8.28
CA ARG A 42 -12.89 16.89 7.01
C ARG A 42 -12.03 16.05 6.06
N SER A 43 -10.92 15.50 6.55
CA SER A 43 -10.19 14.50 5.79
C SER A 43 -11.01 13.21 5.75
N LEU A 44 -11.00 12.54 4.61
CA LEU A 44 -11.61 11.24 4.43
C LEU A 44 -10.51 10.18 4.39
N SER A 45 -10.77 9.04 5.01
CA SER A 45 -9.87 7.90 4.93
C SER A 45 -10.67 6.62 4.76
N PHE A 46 -10.02 5.62 4.21
CA PHE A 46 -10.50 4.23 4.27
C PHE A 46 -9.36 3.29 4.60
N GLU A 47 -9.74 2.16 5.14
CA GLU A 47 -8.88 1.01 5.34
C GLU A 47 -9.62 -0.23 4.87
N LEU A 48 -9.01 -0.98 3.96
CA LEU A 48 -9.45 -2.30 3.55
C LEU A 48 -8.39 -3.29 4.04
N ARG A 49 -8.81 -4.16 4.93
CA ARG A 49 -8.00 -5.25 5.41
C ARG A 49 -8.67 -6.56 5.04
N GLY A 50 -7.88 -7.52 4.59
CA GLY A 50 -8.42 -8.81 4.23
C GLY A 50 -7.42 -9.93 4.38
N PHE A 51 -7.94 -11.13 4.57
CA PHE A 51 -7.18 -12.36 4.72
C PHE A 51 -7.07 -13.06 3.37
N LEU A 52 -5.85 -13.39 3.00
CA LEU A 52 -5.56 -14.12 1.79
C LEU A 52 -5.98 -15.61 1.94
N PRO A 53 -6.37 -16.28 0.84
CA PRO A 53 -6.85 -17.66 0.87
C PRO A 53 -5.70 -18.64 1.11
N ASP A 54 -5.16 -18.67 2.32
CA ASP A 54 -4.17 -19.65 2.75
C ASP A 54 -4.81 -20.86 3.45
N ALA A 55 -4.04 -21.94 3.63
CA ALA A 55 -4.51 -23.17 4.24
C ALA A 55 -4.61 -23.10 5.78
N HIS A 56 -4.19 -22.00 6.39
CA HIS A 56 -4.11 -21.85 7.83
C HIS A 56 -5.43 -21.36 8.43
N GLN A 57 -5.71 -21.78 9.66
CA GLN A 57 -6.83 -21.29 10.46
C GLN A 57 -6.33 -20.89 11.85
N PRO A 58 -6.27 -19.58 12.20
CA PRO A 58 -6.65 -18.44 11.35
C PRO A 58 -5.66 -18.19 10.19
N PRO A 59 -6.08 -17.51 9.14
CA PRO A 59 -5.22 -17.12 8.03
C PRO A 59 -4.00 -16.32 8.51
N ARG A 60 -2.85 -16.54 7.87
CA ARG A 60 -1.58 -15.91 8.26
C ARG A 60 -1.08 -14.86 7.29
N SER A 61 -1.75 -14.75 6.13
CA SER A 61 -1.40 -13.76 5.14
C SER A 61 -2.49 -12.70 5.04
N VAL A 62 -2.09 -11.44 5.13
CA VAL A 62 -2.98 -10.28 5.21
C VAL A 62 -2.61 -9.29 4.13
N LEU A 63 -3.62 -8.72 3.48
CA LEU A 63 -3.49 -7.56 2.60
C LEU A 63 -4.18 -6.37 3.25
N GLU A 64 -3.48 -5.23 3.30
CA GLU A 64 -3.99 -3.99 3.86
C GLU A 64 -3.84 -2.86 2.84
N LEU A 65 -4.93 -2.13 2.61
CA LEU A 65 -4.96 -0.94 1.76
C LEU A 65 -5.49 0.22 2.58
N ARG A 66 -4.73 1.27 2.71
CA ARG A 66 -5.12 2.49 3.41
C ARG A 66 -4.88 3.71 2.55
N GLU A 67 -5.82 4.63 2.52
CA GLU A 67 -5.64 5.94 1.90
C GLU A 67 -6.20 7.05 2.79
N VAL A 68 -5.56 8.23 2.72
CA VAL A 68 -6.01 9.46 3.37
C VAL A 68 -6.14 10.56 2.33
N TRP A 69 -7.30 11.22 2.33
CA TRP A 69 -7.68 12.25 1.38
C TRP A 69 -8.06 13.53 2.10
N GLN A 70 -7.63 14.67 1.59
CA GLN A 70 -7.91 15.98 2.16
C GLN A 70 -8.65 16.86 1.16
N PRO A 71 -9.58 17.72 1.64
CA PRO A 71 -10.20 18.72 0.79
C PRO A 71 -9.14 19.65 0.19
N SER A 72 -9.21 19.88 -1.12
CA SER A 72 -8.43 20.88 -1.81
C SER A 72 -9.17 22.23 -1.81
N GLU A 73 -8.48 23.31 -2.13
CA GLU A 73 -9.11 24.63 -2.31
C GLU A 73 -10.16 24.64 -3.42
N ALA A 74 -10.06 23.75 -4.39
CA ALA A 74 -11.02 23.62 -5.48
C ALA A 74 -12.28 22.82 -5.13
N GLY A 75 -12.36 22.27 -3.89
CA GLY A 75 -13.49 21.48 -3.42
C GLY A 75 -13.41 19.99 -3.73
N ASP A 76 -12.43 19.55 -4.49
CA ASP A 76 -12.13 18.13 -4.68
C ASP A 76 -11.32 17.57 -3.50
N LEU A 77 -11.23 16.25 -3.42
CA LEU A 77 -10.36 15.54 -2.49
C LEU A 77 -9.02 15.25 -3.17
N GLU A 78 -7.94 15.52 -2.48
CA GLU A 78 -6.58 15.21 -2.92
C GLU A 78 -5.97 14.17 -1.99
N ARG A 79 -5.42 13.08 -2.57
CA ARG A 79 -4.79 12.03 -1.79
C ARG A 79 -3.46 12.53 -1.21
N ARG A 80 -3.31 12.40 0.10
CA ARG A 80 -2.15 12.87 0.88
C ARG A 80 -1.27 11.74 1.40
N ASP A 81 -1.88 10.61 1.69
CA ASP A 81 -1.17 9.44 2.21
C ASP A 81 -1.79 8.18 1.65
N TYR A 82 -0.99 7.15 1.45
CA TYR A 82 -1.44 5.79 1.24
C TYR A 82 -0.40 4.79 1.72
N ALA A 83 -0.89 3.63 2.11
CA ALA A 83 -0.11 2.45 2.37
C ALA A 83 -0.85 1.24 1.80
N TYR A 84 -0.16 0.45 0.99
CA TYR A 84 -0.65 -0.80 0.43
C TYR A 84 0.34 -1.88 0.81
N GLU A 85 -0.08 -2.84 1.63
CA GLU A 85 0.82 -3.78 2.29
C GLU A 85 0.36 -5.23 2.14
N LEU A 86 1.30 -6.10 1.85
CA LEU A 86 1.19 -7.56 1.97
C LEU A 86 2.03 -8.02 3.15
N LEU A 87 1.40 -8.71 4.09
CA LEU A 87 2.03 -9.37 5.22
C LEU A 87 1.83 -10.88 5.07
N ASP A 88 2.90 -11.61 4.85
CA ASP A 88 2.91 -13.07 4.80
C ASP A 88 3.66 -13.61 6.01
N HIS A 89 2.92 -13.92 7.08
CA HIS A 89 3.51 -14.41 8.32
C HIS A 89 4.04 -15.83 8.21
N GLU A 90 3.56 -16.63 7.26
CA GLU A 90 4.08 -17.98 7.02
C GLU A 90 5.47 -17.95 6.40
N ARG A 91 5.63 -17.15 5.35
CA ARG A 91 6.92 -16.94 4.69
C ARG A 91 7.80 -15.92 5.40
N ARG A 92 7.25 -15.26 6.45
CA ARG A 92 7.91 -14.17 7.17
C ARG A 92 8.35 -13.02 6.24
N TYR A 93 7.44 -12.61 5.38
CA TYR A 93 7.69 -11.64 4.33
C TYR A 93 6.69 -10.48 4.42
N ARG A 94 7.19 -9.26 4.23
CA ARG A 94 6.38 -8.04 4.08
C ARG A 94 6.79 -7.29 2.84
N ARG A 95 5.81 -6.85 2.08
CA ARG A 95 5.97 -5.91 0.97
C ARG A 95 4.98 -4.79 1.11
N ALA A 96 5.45 -3.55 0.92
CA ALA A 96 4.57 -2.39 1.06
C ALA A 96 4.94 -1.28 0.08
N PHE A 97 3.93 -0.56 -0.39
CA PHE A 97 4.06 0.65 -1.21
C PHE A 97 3.47 1.81 -0.44
N HIS A 98 4.26 2.85 -0.19
CA HIS A 98 3.88 3.97 0.64
C HIS A 98 4.04 5.30 -0.07
N LEU A 99 3.14 6.23 0.25
CA LEU A 99 3.34 7.66 0.08
C LEU A 99 3.39 8.26 1.50
N HIS A 100 4.53 8.80 1.87
CA HIS A 100 4.68 9.55 3.11
C HIS A 100 5.36 10.87 2.83
N ASP A 101 4.82 11.93 3.41
CA ASP A 101 5.43 13.25 3.50
C ASP A 101 6.12 13.47 4.85
N ARG A 102 6.56 12.38 5.48
CA ARG A 102 7.29 12.49 6.75
C ARG A 102 8.61 13.21 6.52
N ASP A 103 8.77 14.32 7.21
CA ASP A 103 9.92 15.22 7.06
C ASP A 103 11.25 14.50 7.05
N TRP A 104 11.48 13.58 8.01
CA TRP A 104 12.76 12.88 8.12
C TRP A 104 13.09 12.00 6.88
N PHE A 105 12.08 11.42 6.22
CA PHE A 105 12.28 10.57 5.05
C PHE A 105 12.54 11.42 3.81
N VAL A 106 11.77 12.49 3.66
CA VAL A 106 11.96 13.47 2.57
C VAL A 106 13.31 14.15 2.72
N ASP A 107 13.67 14.60 3.94
CA ASP A 107 14.94 15.25 4.23
C ASP A 107 16.14 14.35 3.94
N ARG A 108 16.00 13.04 4.22
CA ARG A 108 17.09 12.09 4.04
C ARG A 108 17.24 11.60 2.60
N PHE A 109 16.13 11.35 1.90
CA PHE A 109 16.11 10.65 0.61
C PHE A 109 15.53 11.46 -0.54
N ASP A 110 14.91 12.60 -0.28
CA ASP A 110 14.18 13.41 -1.27
C ASP A 110 13.13 12.61 -2.06
N VAL A 111 12.48 11.66 -1.39
CA VAL A 111 11.51 10.73 -1.99
C VAL A 111 10.29 10.62 -1.09
N VAL A 112 9.11 10.79 -1.66
CA VAL A 112 7.84 10.64 -0.95
C VAL A 112 7.15 9.30 -1.25
N VAL A 113 7.41 8.70 -2.41
CA VAL A 113 6.87 7.40 -2.81
C VAL A 113 7.98 6.37 -2.79
N HIS A 114 7.81 5.36 -1.95
CA HIS A 114 8.82 4.33 -1.78
C HIS A 114 8.18 2.96 -1.54
N GLU A 115 9.02 1.95 -1.55
CA GLU A 115 8.66 0.56 -1.35
C GLU A 115 9.46 -0.01 -0.18
N HIS A 116 8.77 -0.75 0.68
CA HIS A 116 9.39 -1.51 1.77
C HIS A 116 9.44 -2.99 1.44
N CYS A 117 10.54 -3.62 1.82
CA CYS A 117 10.71 -5.05 1.79
C CYS A 117 11.31 -5.52 3.11
N GLU A 118 10.64 -6.41 3.81
CA GLU A 118 11.16 -7.06 5.02
C GLU A 118 11.20 -8.57 4.81
N GLN A 119 12.38 -9.14 4.93
CA GLN A 119 12.57 -10.58 4.90
C GLN A 119 13.78 -10.98 5.78
N PRO A 120 13.55 -11.65 6.91
CA PRO A 120 12.24 -11.98 7.51
C PRO A 120 11.58 -10.75 8.17
N ILE A 121 10.25 -10.81 8.35
CA ILE A 121 9.51 -9.80 9.12
C ILE A 121 10.18 -9.58 10.49
N GLY A 122 10.33 -8.31 10.88
CA GLY A 122 10.99 -7.88 12.09
C GLY A 122 12.49 -7.59 11.90
N ARG A 123 13.05 -7.83 10.71
CA ARG A 123 14.32 -7.22 10.29
C ARG A 123 14.06 -5.75 9.94
N ALA A 124 15.10 -4.91 10.08
CA ALA A 124 14.99 -3.53 9.59
C ALA A 124 14.50 -3.52 8.13
N PRO A 125 13.45 -2.78 7.81
CA PRO A 125 12.93 -2.73 6.44
C PRO A 125 13.99 -2.19 5.51
N CYS A 126 14.02 -2.73 4.31
CA CYS A 126 14.82 -2.19 3.22
C CYS A 126 13.93 -1.23 2.42
N ASP A 127 14.31 0.04 2.39
CA ASP A 127 13.60 1.06 1.64
C ASP A 127 14.15 1.16 0.22
N HIS A 128 13.26 1.15 -0.76
CA HIS A 128 13.60 1.20 -2.16
C HIS A 128 12.87 2.33 -2.88
N VAL A 129 13.52 2.93 -3.88
CA VAL A 129 12.79 3.71 -4.87
C VAL A 129 12.15 2.73 -5.83
N ALA A 130 10.83 2.66 -5.85
CA ALA A 130 10.13 1.91 -6.88
C ALA A 130 10.50 2.50 -8.25
N GLY A 131 11.02 1.71 -9.16
CA GLY A 131 11.37 2.14 -10.52
C GLY A 131 10.15 2.68 -11.29
N HIS A 132 8.96 2.20 -10.93
CA HIS A 132 7.65 2.76 -11.26
C HIS A 132 6.87 2.90 -9.97
N PRO A 133 6.73 4.11 -9.40
CA PRO A 133 6.01 4.30 -8.16
C PRO A 133 4.58 3.79 -8.31
N VAL A 134 4.19 2.86 -7.45
CA VAL A 134 2.82 2.38 -7.37
C VAL A 134 1.99 3.47 -6.73
N ARG A 135 1.17 4.13 -7.55
CA ARG A 135 0.41 5.33 -7.14
C ARG A 135 -1.09 5.10 -7.08
N ASP A 136 -1.56 3.91 -7.37
CA ASP A 136 -2.98 3.57 -7.31
C ASP A 136 -3.21 2.20 -6.70
N GLY A 137 -4.34 2.05 -6.00
CA GLY A 137 -4.68 0.85 -5.26
C GLY A 137 -4.88 -0.38 -6.15
N TYR A 138 -5.38 -0.21 -7.37
CA TYR A 138 -5.56 -1.33 -8.30
C TYR A 138 -4.23 -1.96 -8.67
N ARG A 139 -3.27 -1.12 -9.08
CA ARG A 139 -1.94 -1.58 -9.44
C ARG A 139 -1.23 -2.20 -8.26
N ALA A 140 -1.42 -1.63 -7.06
CA ALA A 140 -0.88 -2.19 -5.82
C ALA A 140 -1.41 -3.59 -5.57
N VAL A 141 -2.73 -3.79 -5.63
CA VAL A 141 -3.35 -5.11 -5.44
C VAL A 141 -2.82 -6.11 -6.45
N GLU A 142 -2.80 -5.76 -7.75
CA GLU A 142 -2.27 -6.65 -8.80
C GLU A 142 -0.83 -7.09 -8.50
N MET A 143 0.04 -6.14 -8.13
CA MET A 143 1.44 -6.44 -7.83
C MET A 143 1.61 -7.26 -6.57
N LEU A 144 0.91 -6.91 -5.48
CA LEU A 144 0.99 -7.64 -4.22
C LEU A 144 0.42 -9.06 -4.36
N MET A 145 -0.66 -9.23 -5.11
CA MET A 145 -1.22 -10.56 -5.39
C MET A 145 -0.30 -11.39 -6.28
N ALA A 146 0.34 -10.79 -7.28
CA ALA A 146 1.33 -11.50 -8.09
C ALA A 146 2.52 -12.00 -7.24
N ILE A 147 3.01 -11.17 -6.32
CA ILE A 147 4.07 -11.53 -5.36
C ILE A 147 3.61 -12.67 -4.43
N TRP A 148 2.35 -12.63 -3.97
CA TRP A 148 1.84 -13.66 -3.07
C TRP A 148 1.65 -15.01 -3.76
N VAL A 149 1.18 -15.01 -5.02
CA VAL A 149 0.94 -16.23 -5.81
C VAL A 149 2.23 -16.87 -6.25
N ASP A 150 3.24 -16.09 -6.61
CA ASP A 150 4.55 -16.60 -6.98
C ASP A 150 5.40 -16.85 -5.73
N PRO A 151 5.67 -18.13 -5.38
CA PRO A 151 6.47 -18.45 -4.21
C PRO A 151 7.93 -18.04 -4.31
N VAL A 152 8.40 -17.64 -5.47
CA VAL A 152 9.70 -16.99 -5.63
C VAL A 152 9.56 -15.58 -5.05
N VAL A 153 9.77 -15.48 -3.75
CA VAL A 153 9.86 -14.17 -3.08
C VAL A 153 10.93 -13.38 -3.81
N PRO A 154 10.56 -12.29 -4.48
CA PRO A 154 11.55 -11.48 -5.15
C PRO A 154 12.54 -11.00 -4.10
N ASP A 155 13.77 -11.45 -4.22
CA ASP A 155 14.87 -10.85 -3.49
C ASP A 155 14.83 -9.36 -3.76
N CYS A 156 14.96 -8.53 -2.73
CA CYS A 156 15.08 -7.09 -2.94
C CYS A 156 16.35 -6.71 -3.72
N ALA A 157 17.24 -7.65 -3.95
CA ALA A 157 18.49 -7.47 -4.69
C ALA A 157 18.39 -6.71 -6.02
N PRO A 158 17.36 -6.86 -6.87
CA PRO A 158 17.28 -6.06 -8.09
C PRO A 158 16.83 -4.62 -7.90
N LEU A 159 16.32 -4.25 -6.71
CA LEU A 159 15.85 -2.89 -6.43
C LEU A 159 16.94 -2.09 -5.72
N PRO A 160 17.26 -0.88 -6.22
CA PRO A 160 18.23 -0.04 -5.54
C PRO A 160 17.80 0.30 -4.12
N CYS A 161 18.60 -0.10 -3.13
CA CYS A 161 18.36 0.21 -1.74
C CYS A 161 18.71 1.66 -1.43
N LEU A 162 17.77 2.42 -0.86
CA LEU A 162 17.98 3.82 -0.49
C LEU A 162 19.08 4.00 0.56
N GLU A 163 19.17 3.06 1.49
CA GLU A 163 20.20 3.08 2.54
C GLU A 163 21.61 2.91 1.98
N GLU A 164 21.79 2.11 0.93
CA GLU A 164 23.10 1.81 0.34
C GLU A 164 23.51 2.85 -0.69
N HIS A 165 22.57 3.36 -1.47
CA HIS A 165 22.89 4.17 -2.65
C HIS A 165 22.50 5.64 -2.52
N GLY A 166 21.56 5.98 -1.62
CA GLY A 166 20.96 7.31 -1.55
C GLY A 166 20.09 7.64 -2.76
N ALA A 167 19.10 8.50 -2.58
CA ALA A 167 18.15 8.83 -3.66
C ALA A 167 18.80 9.54 -4.85
N ALA A 168 19.79 10.38 -4.60
CA ALA A 168 20.45 11.19 -5.65
C ALA A 168 21.19 10.35 -6.68
N SER A 169 21.79 9.21 -6.31
CA SER A 169 22.48 8.32 -7.23
C SER A 169 21.51 7.54 -8.11
N LEU A 170 20.26 7.39 -7.70
CA LEU A 170 19.24 6.62 -8.40
C LEU A 170 18.47 7.45 -9.43
N LEU A 171 18.39 8.77 -9.20
CA LEU A 171 17.72 9.74 -10.08
C LEU A 171 18.65 10.33 -11.15
N GLY A 172 19.96 10.22 -10.97
CA GLY A 172 20.99 10.82 -11.83
C GLY A 172 21.29 10.09 -13.13
N ASN A 173 20.67 8.93 -13.40
CA ASN A 173 20.90 8.10 -14.60
C ASN A 173 19.66 8.07 -15.53
N ARG A 174 18.94 9.17 -15.65
CA ARG A 174 17.87 9.33 -16.65
C ARG A 174 18.28 10.29 -17.75
#